data_69032fc054ded405a78a7e21e23266bf
#
_entry.id   69032fc054ded405a78a7e21e23266bf
#
_cell.length_a   1.000
_cell.length_b   1.000
_cell.length_c   1.000
_cell.angle_alpha   90.00
_cell.angle_beta   90.00
_cell.angle_gamma   90.00
#
_symmetry.space_group_name_H-M   'P 1'
#
loop_
_entity.id
_entity.type
_entity.pdbx_description
1 polymer ?
#
loop_
_entity_poly.entity_id
_entity_poly.type
_entity_poly.pdbx_seq_one_letter_code
_entity_poly.pdbx_strand_id
1 'polypeptide(L)'
;MLKDVLDQLGSLTLEEKRAVEEAARAAVARELGTQGAGAPESCPRCGCPSFVRKGRNRDGSQRWLCRGCGSTFSSKTMSLLGYSKLKPEVWLDYVGDMLSGSSLRACAELCGVSLKTSWFMRMRLCEVMARATQPFRTGDAVSWQVDGTYLSESLKGNRSRSALGMPRGAHRHGGAVRERGISSLKACVVCGANDLGDSFCRLAGRGRPTDAELEASLGGLGPCERVSTDGHSGYARVLPGLGAAAHEAAPASEAAGSLGMVNALHQRLKRFLGRFAGVST
;
A
#
# COMPACT_ATOMS: atom_id res chain seq x y z
N MET A 1 3.48 26.94 -15.47
CA MET A 1 4.25 27.13 -14.21
C MET A 1 5.05 25.87 -13.81
N LEU A 2 4.47 24.73 -13.41
CA LEU A 2 5.28 23.52 -13.08
C LEU A 2 6.02 22.97 -14.29
N LYS A 3 5.37 22.90 -15.46
CA LYS A 3 5.98 22.44 -16.71
C LYS A 3 7.17 23.31 -17.10
N ASP A 4 7.03 24.63 -17.00
CA ASP A 4 8.10 25.58 -17.33
C ASP A 4 9.33 25.41 -16.42
N VAL A 5 9.10 25.12 -15.12
CA VAL A 5 10.18 24.80 -14.18
C VAL A 5 10.87 23.49 -14.55
N LEU A 6 10.10 22.44 -14.92
CA LEU A 6 10.65 21.16 -15.32
C LEU A 6 11.44 21.26 -16.64
N ASP A 7 10.98 22.05 -17.60
CA ASP A 7 11.66 22.28 -18.87
C ASP A 7 13.00 23.01 -18.66
N GLN A 8 13.05 23.95 -17.70
CA GLN A 8 14.29 24.66 -17.33
C GLN A 8 15.33 23.77 -16.65
N LEU A 9 14.91 22.70 -15.95
CA LEU A 9 15.86 21.75 -15.32
C LEU A 9 16.84 21.12 -16.33
N GLY A 10 16.44 21.00 -17.60
CA GLY A 10 17.29 20.45 -18.64
C GLY A 10 18.58 21.26 -18.89
N SER A 11 18.51 22.58 -18.76
CA SER A 11 19.60 23.53 -19.03
C SER A 11 20.55 23.74 -17.84
N LEU A 12 20.19 23.27 -16.63
CA LEU A 12 20.98 23.45 -15.42
C LEU A 12 22.18 22.50 -15.36
N THR A 13 23.28 22.97 -14.77
CA THR A 13 24.42 22.16 -14.39
C THR A 13 24.06 21.15 -13.29
N LEU A 14 24.93 20.17 -13.04
CA LEU A 14 24.71 19.19 -11.98
C LEU A 14 24.64 19.84 -10.59
N GLU A 15 25.44 20.87 -10.34
CA GLU A 15 25.45 21.60 -9.05
C GLU A 15 24.15 22.37 -8.86
N GLU A 16 23.70 23.07 -9.89
CA GLU A 16 22.41 23.78 -9.86
C GLU A 16 21.22 22.83 -9.66
N LYS A 17 21.22 21.67 -10.33
CA LYS A 17 20.19 20.62 -10.12
C LYS A 17 20.17 20.13 -8.67
N ARG A 18 21.34 19.93 -8.04
CA ARG A 18 21.42 19.54 -6.63
C ARG A 18 20.91 20.65 -5.70
N ALA A 19 21.23 21.90 -5.99
CA ALA A 19 20.72 23.04 -5.21
C ALA A 19 19.20 23.17 -5.30
N VAL A 20 18.61 22.93 -6.49
CA VAL A 20 17.14 22.90 -6.68
C VAL A 20 16.52 21.74 -5.91
N GLU A 21 17.12 20.56 -5.97
CA GLU A 21 16.65 19.39 -5.21
C GLU A 21 16.64 19.68 -3.70
N GLU A 22 17.73 20.22 -3.15
CA GLU A 22 17.86 20.55 -1.74
C GLU A 22 16.83 21.62 -1.31
N ALA A 23 16.67 22.67 -2.12
CA ALA A 23 15.69 23.71 -1.86
C ALA A 23 14.24 23.18 -1.89
N ALA A 24 13.91 22.32 -2.85
CA ALA A 24 12.60 21.68 -2.95
C ALA A 24 12.35 20.76 -1.75
N ARG A 25 13.34 19.95 -1.35
CA ARG A 25 13.26 19.09 -0.15
C ARG A 25 13.04 19.90 1.12
N ALA A 26 13.77 21.01 1.29
CA ALA A 26 13.62 21.90 2.43
C ALA A 26 12.23 22.57 2.46
N ALA A 27 11.67 22.92 1.31
CA ALA A 27 10.32 23.46 1.20
C ALA A 27 9.27 22.43 1.62
N VAL A 28 9.34 21.22 1.08
CA VAL A 28 8.44 20.11 1.44
C VAL A 28 8.57 19.76 2.92
N ALA A 29 9.78 19.71 3.48
CA ALA A 29 10.00 19.45 4.90
C ALA A 29 9.33 20.50 5.79
N ARG A 30 9.42 21.78 5.41
CA ARG A 30 8.73 22.87 6.12
C ARG A 30 7.22 22.71 6.08
N GLU A 31 6.65 22.42 4.92
CA GLU A 31 5.21 22.19 4.76
C GLU A 31 4.74 21.00 5.59
N LEU A 32 5.46 19.87 5.56
CA LEU A 32 5.15 18.70 6.40
C LEU A 32 5.22 19.04 7.89
N GLY A 33 6.18 19.85 8.30
CA GLY A 33 6.32 20.31 9.68
C GLY A 33 5.19 21.23 10.13
N THR A 34 4.62 22.01 9.21
CA THR A 34 3.54 22.96 9.46
C THR A 34 2.15 22.40 9.16
N GLN A 35 2.03 21.25 8.51
CA GLN A 35 0.75 20.61 8.23
C GLN A 35 -0.07 20.48 9.52
N GLY A 36 -1.28 21.08 9.48
CA GLY A 36 -2.19 21.10 10.62
C GLY A 36 -1.92 22.23 11.64
N ALA A 37 -1.23 23.30 11.27
CA ALA A 37 -1.08 24.47 12.15
C ALA A 37 -2.42 25.17 12.45
N GLY A 38 -3.46 24.93 11.64
CA GLY A 38 -4.82 25.45 11.84
C GLY A 38 -5.63 24.71 12.91
N ALA A 39 -6.76 25.28 13.28
CA ALA A 39 -7.73 24.59 14.12
C ALA A 39 -8.34 23.39 13.32
N PRO A 40 -8.42 22.21 13.91
CA PRO A 40 -9.06 21.07 13.25
C PRO A 40 -10.57 21.30 13.09
N GLU A 41 -11.17 20.74 12.05
CA GLU A 41 -12.61 20.80 11.84
C GLU A 41 -13.37 19.81 12.74
N SER A 42 -12.74 18.67 13.00
CA SER A 42 -13.32 17.60 13.82
C SER A 42 -12.23 16.76 14.51
N CYS A 43 -12.66 15.95 15.48
CA CYS A 43 -11.78 14.97 16.11
C CYS A 43 -11.32 13.90 15.12
N PRO A 44 -10.01 13.70 14.88
CA PRO A 44 -9.51 12.73 13.90
C PRO A 44 -9.77 11.26 14.31
N ARG A 45 -10.21 11.00 15.54
CA ARG A 45 -10.50 9.66 16.05
C ARG A 45 -11.97 9.25 15.88
N CYS A 46 -12.91 10.17 16.11
CA CYS A 46 -14.34 9.84 16.11
C CYS A 46 -15.18 10.79 15.25
N GLY A 47 -14.60 11.75 14.54
CA GLY A 47 -15.31 12.70 13.68
C GLY A 47 -16.11 13.77 14.43
N CYS A 48 -16.15 13.76 15.77
CA CYS A 48 -16.95 14.71 16.55
C CYS A 48 -16.42 16.16 16.35
N PRO A 49 -17.31 17.12 15.98
CA PRO A 49 -16.89 18.52 15.78
C PRO A 49 -16.76 19.30 17.11
N SER A 50 -17.23 18.71 18.23
CA SER A 50 -17.20 19.37 19.54
C SER A 50 -15.92 19.03 20.29
N PHE A 51 -15.03 20.01 20.44
CA PHE A 51 -13.77 19.88 21.19
C PHE A 51 -13.33 21.21 21.79
N VAL A 52 -12.45 21.16 22.78
CA VAL A 52 -11.95 22.34 23.49
C VAL A 52 -10.43 22.33 23.57
N ARG A 53 -9.82 23.50 23.73
CA ARG A 53 -8.39 23.60 23.96
C ARG A 53 -7.98 22.92 25.26
N LYS A 54 -6.92 22.10 25.23
CA LYS A 54 -6.40 21.36 26.39
C LYS A 54 -4.91 21.62 26.59
N GLY A 55 -4.50 22.88 26.59
CA GLY A 55 -3.08 23.27 26.72
C GLY A 55 -2.29 23.04 25.44
N ARG A 56 -0.95 23.02 25.57
CA ARG A 56 -0.01 22.83 24.45
C ARG A 56 0.85 21.60 24.65
N ASN A 57 1.33 21.04 23.56
CA ASN A 57 2.34 20.00 23.55
C ASN A 57 3.73 20.62 23.82
N ARG A 58 4.74 19.79 24.06
CA ARG A 58 6.12 20.22 24.29
C ARG A 58 6.72 21.00 23.11
N ASP A 59 6.27 20.74 21.90
CA ASP A 59 6.67 21.43 20.67
C ASP A 59 5.90 22.75 20.41
N GLY A 60 5.10 23.20 21.39
CA GLY A 60 4.30 24.41 21.29
C GLY A 60 2.96 24.24 20.55
N SER A 61 2.72 23.12 19.87
CA SER A 61 1.49 22.87 19.14
C SER A 61 0.26 22.80 20.07
N GLN A 62 -0.89 23.32 19.60
CA GLN A 62 -2.13 23.28 20.35
C GLN A 62 -2.60 21.84 20.53
N ARG A 63 -2.95 21.46 21.75
CA ARG A 63 -3.62 20.21 22.09
C ARG A 63 -5.11 20.47 22.34
N TRP A 64 -5.94 19.57 21.87
CA TRP A 64 -7.39 19.62 21.95
C TRP A 64 -7.93 18.42 22.73
N LEU A 65 -9.07 18.56 23.37
CA LEU A 65 -9.83 17.48 24.01
C LEU A 65 -11.18 17.34 23.30
N CYS A 66 -11.44 16.16 22.75
CA CYS A 66 -12.73 15.83 22.14
C CYS A 66 -13.78 15.62 23.23
N ARG A 67 -14.95 16.27 23.09
CA ARG A 67 -16.07 16.07 24.00
C ARG A 67 -16.86 14.78 23.72
N GLY A 68 -16.76 14.25 22.48
CA GLY A 68 -17.44 13.02 22.10
C GLY A 68 -16.75 11.76 22.62
N CYS A 69 -15.43 11.61 22.38
CA CYS A 69 -14.69 10.40 22.77
C CYS A 69 -13.71 10.58 23.95
N GLY A 70 -13.61 11.79 24.53
CA GLY A 70 -12.71 12.08 25.65
C GLY A 70 -11.21 12.03 25.32
N SER A 71 -10.84 11.77 24.06
CA SER A 71 -9.45 11.67 23.65
C SER A 71 -8.83 13.04 23.41
N THR A 72 -7.54 13.18 23.76
CA THR A 72 -6.77 14.37 23.37
C THR A 72 -6.13 14.15 22.00
N PHE A 73 -6.05 15.22 21.22
CA PHE A 73 -5.45 15.21 19.88
C PHE A 73 -4.78 16.55 19.56
N SER A 74 -3.97 16.57 18.55
CA SER A 74 -3.35 17.75 17.96
C SER A 74 -3.40 17.63 16.44
N SER A 75 -2.96 18.64 15.72
CA SER A 75 -2.82 18.62 14.27
C SER A 75 -1.98 17.44 13.74
N LYS A 76 -1.02 16.97 14.53
CA LYS A 76 -0.18 15.80 14.17
C LYS A 76 -0.87 14.45 14.44
N THR A 77 -2.01 14.43 15.15
CA THR A 77 -2.71 13.19 15.46
C THR A 77 -3.25 12.56 14.17
N MET A 78 -2.95 11.28 13.94
CA MET A 78 -3.28 10.54 12.70
C MET A 78 -2.55 11.03 11.43
N SER A 79 -1.63 12.00 11.53
CA SER A 79 -0.75 12.38 10.43
C SER A 79 0.46 11.46 10.30
N LEU A 80 1.22 11.58 9.20
CA LEU A 80 2.48 10.87 8.99
C LEU A 80 3.46 11.08 10.16
N LEU A 81 3.56 12.31 10.67
CA LEU A 81 4.45 12.70 11.76
C LEU A 81 3.87 12.45 13.16
N GLY A 82 2.65 11.92 13.25
CA GLY A 82 2.00 11.63 14.53
C GLY A 82 2.83 10.67 15.38
N TYR A 83 3.00 11.01 16.67
CA TYR A 83 3.81 10.24 17.64
C TYR A 83 5.30 10.09 17.27
N SER A 84 5.79 10.78 16.24
CA SER A 84 7.20 10.80 15.88
C SER A 84 7.91 11.97 16.56
N LYS A 85 9.15 11.72 17.03
CA LYS A 85 10.09 12.74 17.50
C LYS A 85 11.12 13.11 16.43
N LEU A 86 11.07 12.43 15.29
CA LEU A 86 12.00 12.65 14.18
C LEU A 86 11.61 13.94 13.44
N LYS A 87 12.63 14.60 12.91
CA LYS A 87 12.45 15.76 12.05
C LYS A 87 11.84 15.36 10.71
N PRO A 88 11.09 16.24 10.03
CA PRO A 88 10.50 15.96 8.71
C PRO A 88 11.51 15.52 7.65
N GLU A 89 12.73 16.07 7.68
CA GLU A 89 13.81 15.75 6.75
C GLU A 89 14.16 14.25 6.80
N VAL A 90 14.27 13.69 8.01
CA VAL A 90 14.54 12.23 8.19
C VAL A 90 13.44 11.38 7.57
N TRP A 91 12.19 11.84 7.61
CA TRP A 91 11.09 11.15 6.95
C TRP A 91 11.20 11.21 5.42
N LEU A 92 11.62 12.35 4.86
CA LEU A 92 11.82 12.49 3.42
C LEU A 92 12.97 11.60 2.93
N ASP A 93 14.10 11.56 3.65
CA ASP A 93 15.21 10.67 3.34
C ASP A 93 14.75 9.20 3.37
N TYR A 94 14.03 8.84 4.42
CA TYR A 94 13.50 7.49 4.57
C TYR A 94 12.56 7.09 3.42
N VAL A 95 11.70 8.00 2.95
CA VAL A 95 10.82 7.77 1.79
C VAL A 95 11.65 7.50 0.54
N GLY A 96 12.67 8.32 0.28
CA GLY A 96 13.58 8.14 -0.86
C GLY A 96 14.26 6.79 -0.86
N ASP A 97 14.84 6.40 0.28
CA ASP A 97 15.51 5.10 0.45
C ASP A 97 14.52 3.93 0.32
N MET A 98 13.33 4.05 0.90
CA MET A 98 12.28 3.03 0.79
C MET A 98 11.85 2.81 -0.65
N LEU A 99 11.60 3.88 -1.42
CA LEU A 99 11.18 3.82 -2.82
C LEU A 99 12.29 3.28 -3.72
N SER A 100 13.55 3.55 -3.39
CA SER A 100 14.72 2.96 -4.05
C SER A 100 14.87 1.45 -3.78
N GLY A 101 14.01 0.88 -2.91
CA GLY A 101 13.98 -0.54 -2.62
C GLY A 101 14.94 -0.98 -1.50
N SER A 102 15.45 -0.05 -0.70
CA SER A 102 16.32 -0.36 0.43
C SER A 102 15.61 -1.20 1.50
N SER A 103 16.36 -2.12 2.11
CA SER A 103 15.84 -2.94 3.21
C SER A 103 15.57 -2.10 4.46
N LEU A 104 14.80 -2.65 5.43
CA LEU A 104 14.58 -1.97 6.72
C LEU A 104 15.88 -1.65 7.46
N ARG A 105 16.88 -2.54 7.36
CA ARG A 105 18.19 -2.35 8.01
C ARG A 105 18.97 -1.25 7.33
N ALA A 106 19.02 -1.26 5.99
CA ALA A 106 19.68 -0.20 5.22
C ALA A 106 19.04 1.16 5.47
N CYS A 107 17.70 1.28 5.43
CA CYS A 107 17.03 2.53 5.77
C CYS A 107 17.30 2.99 7.22
N ALA A 108 17.39 2.05 8.16
CA ALA A 108 17.72 2.39 9.54
C ALA A 108 19.12 2.99 9.67
N GLU A 109 20.08 2.40 8.98
CA GLU A 109 21.48 2.85 8.96
C GLU A 109 21.62 4.20 8.25
N LEU A 110 21.07 4.33 7.03
CA LEU A 110 21.15 5.58 6.24
C LEU A 110 20.49 6.77 6.95
N CYS A 111 19.35 6.55 7.60
CA CYS A 111 18.62 7.60 8.33
C CYS A 111 19.06 7.76 9.79
N GLY A 112 20.04 7.01 10.27
CA GLY A 112 20.52 7.07 11.66
C GLY A 112 19.46 6.75 12.71
N VAL A 113 18.53 5.81 12.41
CA VAL A 113 17.45 5.42 13.31
C VAL A 113 17.55 3.96 13.73
N SER A 114 16.88 3.59 14.83
CA SER A 114 16.82 2.18 15.23
C SER A 114 16.02 1.33 14.24
N LEU A 115 16.30 0.03 14.14
CA LEU A 115 15.54 -0.90 13.29
C LEU A 115 14.04 -0.90 13.64
N LYS A 116 13.69 -0.76 14.92
CA LYS A 116 12.29 -0.64 15.38
C LYS A 116 11.65 0.65 14.85
N THR A 117 12.37 1.74 14.87
CA THR A 117 11.92 3.04 14.32
C THR A 117 11.75 2.95 12.80
N SER A 118 12.72 2.35 12.09
CA SER A 118 12.63 2.10 10.65
C SER A 118 11.40 1.28 10.28
N TRP A 119 11.11 0.21 11.04
CA TRP A 119 9.90 -0.59 10.84
C TRP A 119 8.62 0.24 11.05
N PHE A 120 8.57 1.02 12.14
CA PHE A 120 7.46 1.93 12.42
C PHE A 120 7.24 2.94 11.28
N MET A 121 8.31 3.57 10.79
CA MET A 121 8.25 4.53 9.69
C MET A 121 7.71 3.87 8.43
N ARG A 122 8.20 2.67 8.08
CA ARG A 122 7.75 1.93 6.91
C ARG A 122 6.27 1.58 6.97
N MET A 123 5.79 1.05 8.11
CA MET A 123 4.38 0.72 8.27
C MET A 123 3.49 1.95 8.17
N ARG A 124 3.92 3.06 8.75
CA ARG A 124 3.20 4.33 8.67
C ARG A 124 3.12 4.87 7.23
N LEU A 125 4.22 4.80 6.49
CA LEU A 125 4.24 5.19 5.08
C LEU A 125 3.33 4.30 4.24
N CYS A 126 3.38 2.99 4.41
CA CYS A 126 2.48 2.07 3.71
C CYS A 126 1.01 2.37 4.03
N GLU A 127 0.67 2.72 5.27
CA GLU A 127 -0.68 3.11 5.66
C GLU A 127 -1.13 4.42 4.98
N VAL A 128 -0.26 5.42 4.93
CA VAL A 128 -0.54 6.69 4.22
C VAL A 128 -0.70 6.46 2.73
N MET A 129 0.18 5.67 2.11
CA MET A 129 0.09 5.32 0.69
C MET A 129 -1.22 4.58 0.38
N ALA A 130 -1.63 3.63 1.23
CA ALA A 130 -2.89 2.91 1.05
C ALA A 130 -4.12 3.84 1.11
N ARG A 131 -4.10 4.85 1.98
CA ARG A 131 -5.17 5.85 2.09
C ARG A 131 -5.16 6.86 0.94
N ALA A 132 -3.99 7.15 0.38
CA ALA A 132 -3.83 8.09 -0.73
C ALA A 132 -4.11 7.44 -2.10
N THR A 133 -4.36 6.13 -2.14
CA THR A 133 -4.70 5.43 -3.39
C THR A 133 -5.99 6.00 -3.96
N GLN A 134 -5.92 6.54 -5.18
CA GLN A 134 -7.09 7.08 -5.87
C GLN A 134 -8.06 5.96 -6.23
N PRO A 135 -9.37 6.26 -6.29
CA PRO A 135 -10.34 5.33 -6.89
C PRO A 135 -9.93 4.97 -8.32
N PHE A 136 -10.24 3.76 -8.73
CA PHE A 136 -9.98 3.35 -10.11
C PHE A 136 -10.81 4.20 -11.07
N ARG A 137 -10.23 4.47 -12.24
CA ARG A 137 -10.97 5.05 -13.34
C ARG A 137 -11.97 4.01 -13.84
N THR A 138 -13.22 4.41 -13.95
CA THR A 138 -14.34 3.57 -14.36
C THR A 138 -15.00 4.15 -15.59
N GLY A 139 -15.74 3.36 -16.33
CA GLY A 139 -16.49 3.80 -17.51
C GLY A 139 -16.68 2.69 -18.54
N ASP A 140 -17.61 2.92 -19.45
CA ASP A 140 -18.05 1.94 -20.45
C ASP A 140 -16.97 1.57 -21.49
N ALA A 141 -15.84 2.27 -21.49
CA ALA A 141 -14.68 2.00 -22.36
C ALA A 141 -13.49 1.41 -21.61
N VAL A 142 -13.62 1.10 -20.31
CA VAL A 142 -12.51 0.57 -19.49
C VAL A 142 -12.53 -0.94 -19.51
N SER A 143 -11.41 -1.54 -19.89
CA SER A 143 -11.24 -3.00 -19.89
C SER A 143 -10.22 -3.44 -18.85
N TRP A 144 -10.59 -4.46 -18.05
CA TRP A 144 -9.76 -5.03 -17.00
C TRP A 144 -9.26 -6.43 -17.35
N GLN A 145 -8.06 -6.74 -16.92
CA GLN A 145 -7.56 -8.11 -16.80
C GLN A 145 -7.45 -8.44 -15.32
N VAL A 146 -8.02 -9.54 -14.88
CA VAL A 146 -8.04 -9.97 -13.48
C VAL A 146 -7.64 -11.44 -13.38
N ASP A 147 -6.73 -11.73 -12.46
CA ASP A 147 -6.29 -13.11 -12.19
C ASP A 147 -5.76 -13.23 -10.76
N GLY A 148 -5.79 -14.45 -10.22
CA GLY A 148 -5.30 -14.82 -8.91
C GLY A 148 -3.87 -15.35 -8.94
N THR A 149 -2.96 -14.76 -8.16
CA THR A 149 -1.65 -15.37 -7.96
C THR A 149 -1.48 -15.93 -6.55
N TYR A 150 -0.74 -17.02 -6.43
CA TYR A 150 -0.60 -17.77 -5.19
C TYR A 150 0.81 -17.61 -4.64
N LEU A 151 0.89 -17.18 -3.38
CA LEU A 151 2.13 -16.97 -2.65
C LEU A 151 2.24 -18.02 -1.53
N SER A 152 3.41 -18.60 -1.35
CA SER A 152 3.63 -19.55 -0.27
C SER A 152 3.49 -18.86 1.09
N GLU A 153 2.74 -19.47 2.02
CA GLU A 153 2.62 -18.99 3.38
C GLU A 153 3.99 -18.91 4.06
N SER A 154 4.24 -17.84 4.77
CA SER A 154 5.44 -17.63 5.57
C SER A 154 5.10 -17.41 7.04
N LEU A 155 5.64 -18.24 7.90
CA LEU A 155 5.57 -18.09 9.37
C LEU A 155 6.77 -17.31 9.94
N LYS A 156 7.48 -16.56 9.09
CA LYS A 156 8.65 -15.79 9.47
C LYS A 156 8.31 -14.76 10.56
N GLY A 157 9.14 -14.68 11.58
CA GLY A 157 8.96 -13.76 12.72
C GLY A 157 8.00 -14.26 13.78
N ASN A 158 7.24 -15.31 13.53
CA ASN A 158 6.38 -15.91 14.54
C ASN A 158 7.16 -16.91 15.38
N ARG A 159 7.43 -16.55 16.65
CA ARG A 159 8.19 -17.37 17.60
C ARG A 159 7.31 -18.10 18.62
N SER A 160 6.06 -17.69 18.77
CA SER A 160 5.14 -18.27 19.74
C SER A 160 4.19 -19.25 19.06
N ARG A 161 4.44 -20.55 19.25
CA ARG A 161 3.56 -21.62 18.75
C ARG A 161 2.19 -21.65 19.43
N SER A 162 2.08 -21.12 20.63
CA SER A 162 0.87 -21.20 21.45
C SER A 162 -0.13 -20.07 21.20
N ALA A 163 0.29 -18.90 20.76
CA ALA A 163 -0.56 -17.71 20.68
C ALA A 163 -1.42 -17.62 19.40
N LEU A 164 -1.05 -18.32 18.33
CA LEU A 164 -1.69 -18.16 17.01
C LEU A 164 -2.21 -19.46 16.38
N GLY A 165 -2.21 -20.58 17.11
CA GLY A 165 -2.73 -21.85 16.59
C GLY A 165 -2.09 -22.24 15.25
N MET A 166 -0.76 -22.16 15.15
CA MET A 166 -0.07 -22.39 13.87
C MET A 166 -0.40 -23.76 13.30
N PRO A 167 -0.87 -23.85 12.06
CA PRO A 167 -1.32 -25.11 11.47
C PRO A 167 -0.16 -26.11 11.24
N ARG A 168 1.08 -25.63 11.27
CA ARG A 168 2.30 -26.42 11.07
C ARG A 168 3.53 -25.79 11.70
N GLY A 169 4.60 -26.55 11.83
CA GLY A 169 5.93 -26.02 12.19
C GLY A 169 6.48 -25.09 11.08
N ALA A 170 7.31 -24.13 11.48
CA ALA A 170 8.03 -23.30 10.54
C ALA A 170 8.93 -24.15 9.63
N HIS A 171 8.98 -23.85 8.34
CA HIS A 171 9.94 -24.46 7.42
C HIS A 171 11.36 -24.03 7.79
N ARG A 172 12.33 -24.92 7.58
CA ARG A 172 13.75 -24.53 7.56
C ARG A 172 13.97 -23.57 6.40
N HIS A 173 14.99 -22.73 6.52
CA HIS A 173 15.38 -21.79 5.47
C HIS A 173 15.55 -22.53 4.11
N GLY A 174 14.85 -22.07 3.09
CA GLY A 174 14.81 -22.71 1.77
C GLY A 174 13.85 -23.90 1.61
N GLY A 175 13.08 -24.26 2.64
CA GLY A 175 12.07 -25.31 2.56
C GLY A 175 10.89 -24.89 1.67
N ALA A 176 10.64 -25.63 0.57
CA ALA A 176 9.49 -25.43 -0.29
C ALA A 176 8.23 -26.05 0.34
N VAL A 177 7.07 -25.45 0.06
CA VAL A 177 5.76 -26.09 0.33
C VAL A 177 5.67 -27.33 -0.55
N ARG A 178 5.51 -28.51 0.06
CA ARG A 178 5.52 -29.81 -0.66
C ARG A 178 4.27 -30.02 -1.52
N GLU A 179 3.18 -29.31 -1.24
CA GLU A 179 1.93 -29.45 -1.98
C GLU A 179 1.99 -28.71 -3.32
N ARG A 180 1.81 -29.46 -4.41
CA ARG A 180 1.69 -28.90 -5.76
C ARG A 180 0.29 -28.32 -5.95
N GLY A 181 0.19 -27.28 -6.79
CA GLY A 181 -1.10 -26.67 -7.13
C GLY A 181 -1.58 -25.65 -6.09
N ILE A 182 -2.89 -25.41 -6.08
CA ILE A 182 -3.58 -24.50 -5.16
C ILE A 182 -3.88 -25.25 -3.87
N SER A 183 -3.28 -24.84 -2.77
CA SER A 183 -3.52 -25.43 -1.45
C SER A 183 -3.84 -24.34 -0.43
N SER A 184 -4.47 -24.71 0.68
CA SER A 184 -4.75 -23.82 1.82
C SER A 184 -3.49 -23.25 2.49
N LEU A 185 -2.31 -23.76 2.14
CA LEU A 185 -1.01 -23.25 2.59
C LEU A 185 -0.49 -22.08 1.72
N LYS A 186 -1.24 -21.67 0.73
CA LYS A 186 -0.89 -20.55 -0.14
C LYS A 186 -1.87 -19.39 0.05
N ALA A 187 -1.33 -18.19 0.21
CA ALA A 187 -2.13 -16.98 0.18
C ALA A 187 -2.50 -16.64 -1.26
N CYS A 188 -3.80 -16.44 -1.52
CA CYS A 188 -4.30 -15.98 -2.80
C CYS A 188 -4.29 -14.44 -2.82
N VAL A 189 -3.63 -13.88 -3.81
CA VAL A 189 -3.67 -12.44 -4.10
C VAL A 189 -4.36 -12.23 -5.43
N VAL A 190 -5.54 -11.63 -5.41
CA VAL A 190 -6.25 -11.22 -6.62
C VAL A 190 -5.63 -9.92 -7.12
N CYS A 191 -5.20 -9.94 -8.36
CA CYS A 191 -4.59 -8.81 -9.04
C CYS A 191 -5.46 -8.38 -10.22
N GLY A 192 -5.49 -7.09 -10.49
CA GLY A 192 -6.12 -6.54 -11.68
C GLY A 192 -5.31 -5.41 -12.27
N ALA A 193 -5.37 -5.28 -13.59
CA ALA A 193 -4.79 -4.18 -14.33
C ALA A 193 -5.73 -3.78 -15.46
N ASN A 194 -5.88 -2.47 -15.70
CA ASN A 194 -6.69 -1.95 -16.79
C ASN A 194 -5.83 -1.29 -17.88
N ASP A 195 -6.45 -1.02 -19.02
CA ASP A 195 -5.85 -0.37 -20.17
C ASP A 195 -5.49 1.11 -19.92
N LEU A 196 -6.03 1.73 -18.89
CA LEU A 196 -5.66 3.08 -18.45
C LEU A 196 -4.44 3.11 -17.52
N GLY A 197 -3.89 1.94 -17.14
CA GLY A 197 -2.73 1.82 -16.26
C GLY A 197 -3.06 1.75 -14.76
N ASP A 198 -4.34 1.71 -14.37
CA ASP A 198 -4.70 1.43 -12.98
C ASP A 198 -4.45 -0.05 -12.67
N SER A 199 -4.03 -0.33 -11.45
CA SER A 199 -3.76 -1.70 -11.03
C SER A 199 -3.97 -1.88 -9.54
N PHE A 200 -4.28 -3.12 -9.13
CA PHE A 200 -4.38 -3.49 -7.73
C PHE A 200 -3.85 -4.89 -7.47
N CYS A 201 -3.45 -5.12 -6.22
CA CYS A 201 -3.15 -6.44 -5.66
C CYS A 201 -3.81 -6.51 -4.28
N ARG A 202 -4.77 -7.41 -4.10
CA ARG A 202 -5.51 -7.54 -2.84
C ARG A 202 -5.46 -8.98 -2.34
N LEU A 203 -5.16 -9.13 -1.05
CA LEU A 203 -5.19 -10.43 -0.40
C LEU A 203 -6.66 -10.90 -0.30
N ALA A 204 -7.00 -11.97 -1.00
CA ALA A 204 -8.33 -12.55 -0.97
C ALA A 204 -8.50 -13.53 0.19
N GLY A 205 -7.53 -14.43 0.39
CA GLY A 205 -7.62 -15.46 1.42
C GLY A 205 -6.52 -16.50 1.30
N ARG A 206 -6.81 -17.71 1.77
CA ARG A 206 -5.92 -18.86 1.67
C ARG A 206 -6.50 -19.91 0.73
N GLY A 207 -5.68 -20.42 -0.17
CA GLY A 207 -6.11 -21.38 -1.17
C GLY A 207 -6.97 -20.73 -2.24
N ARG A 208 -7.95 -21.47 -2.77
CA ARG A 208 -8.89 -20.95 -3.76
C ARG A 208 -9.87 -19.99 -3.10
N PRO A 209 -10.03 -18.75 -3.59
CA PRO A 209 -10.90 -17.77 -2.97
C PRO A 209 -12.38 -18.17 -3.13
N THR A 210 -13.17 -17.87 -2.12
CA THR A 210 -14.64 -17.94 -2.15
C THR A 210 -15.22 -16.76 -2.93
N ASP A 211 -16.50 -16.85 -3.30
CA ASP A 211 -17.18 -15.76 -4.01
C ASP A 211 -17.18 -14.46 -3.18
N ALA A 212 -17.41 -14.55 -1.87
CA ALA A 212 -17.36 -13.38 -0.98
C ALA A 212 -15.95 -12.75 -0.90
N GLU A 213 -14.89 -13.56 -0.89
CA GLU A 213 -13.51 -13.07 -0.92
C GLU A 213 -13.16 -12.43 -2.27
N LEU A 214 -13.68 -12.98 -3.37
CA LEU A 214 -13.54 -12.37 -4.69
C LEU A 214 -14.28 -11.04 -4.77
N GLU A 215 -15.53 -10.99 -4.31
CA GLU A 215 -16.33 -9.75 -4.29
C GLU A 215 -15.63 -8.66 -3.49
N ALA A 216 -15.14 -8.98 -2.28
CA ALA A 216 -14.36 -8.04 -1.46
C ALA A 216 -13.06 -7.59 -2.16
N SER A 217 -12.38 -8.50 -2.86
CA SER A 217 -11.13 -8.21 -3.58
C SER A 217 -11.35 -7.37 -4.83
N LEU A 218 -12.49 -7.53 -5.51
CA LEU A 218 -12.84 -6.82 -6.73
C LEU A 218 -13.64 -5.54 -6.48
N GLY A 219 -14.02 -5.28 -5.24
CA GLY A 219 -14.76 -4.07 -4.86
C GLY A 219 -14.08 -2.79 -5.36
N GLY A 220 -14.86 -1.88 -5.98
CA GLY A 220 -14.37 -0.63 -6.54
C GLY A 220 -13.86 -0.71 -7.99
N LEU A 221 -13.99 -1.86 -8.68
CA LEU A 221 -13.79 -1.91 -10.14
C LEU A 221 -14.75 -0.96 -10.87
N GLY A 222 -15.98 -0.83 -10.33
CA GLY A 222 -17.02 0.03 -10.88
C GLY A 222 -17.51 -0.44 -12.26
N PRO A 223 -18.38 0.33 -12.91
CA PRO A 223 -18.80 0.06 -14.27
C PRO A 223 -17.59 -0.01 -15.21
N CYS A 224 -17.52 -1.08 -16.00
CA CYS A 224 -16.47 -1.28 -17.00
C CYS A 224 -17.02 -2.07 -18.19
N GLU A 225 -16.39 -1.89 -19.34
CA GLU A 225 -16.79 -2.56 -20.59
C GLU A 225 -16.62 -4.08 -20.47
N ARG A 226 -15.46 -4.50 -20.02
CA ARG A 226 -15.07 -5.91 -20.04
C ARG A 226 -14.09 -6.26 -18.93
N VAL A 227 -14.23 -7.49 -18.40
CA VAL A 227 -13.24 -8.10 -17.52
C VAL A 227 -12.80 -9.44 -18.10
N SER A 228 -11.52 -9.56 -18.43
CA SER A 228 -10.90 -10.81 -18.89
C SER A 228 -10.28 -11.56 -17.70
N THR A 229 -10.52 -12.87 -17.57
CA THR A 229 -10.01 -13.71 -16.47
C THR A 229 -9.49 -15.05 -16.96
N ASP A 230 -8.89 -15.85 -16.06
CA ASP A 230 -8.40 -17.22 -16.31
C ASP A 230 -9.51 -18.30 -16.40
N GLY A 231 -10.78 -17.91 -16.36
CA GLY A 231 -11.91 -18.84 -16.41
C GLY A 231 -12.26 -19.50 -15.08
N HIS A 232 -11.74 -19.04 -13.96
CA HIS A 232 -12.22 -19.49 -12.65
C HIS A 232 -13.71 -19.14 -12.48
N SER A 233 -14.55 -20.13 -12.19
CA SER A 233 -16.02 -19.98 -12.17
C SER A 233 -16.56 -18.95 -11.18
N GLY A 234 -15.80 -18.60 -10.13
CA GLY A 234 -16.16 -17.54 -9.19
C GLY A 234 -16.30 -16.18 -9.86
N TYR A 235 -15.44 -15.87 -10.83
CA TYR A 235 -15.53 -14.60 -11.55
C TYR A 235 -16.84 -14.43 -12.30
N ALA A 236 -17.31 -15.48 -12.96
CA ALA A 236 -18.59 -15.45 -13.68
C ALA A 236 -19.80 -15.16 -12.77
N ARG A 237 -19.72 -15.54 -11.48
CA ARG A 237 -20.78 -15.27 -10.50
C ARG A 237 -20.72 -13.87 -9.91
N VAL A 238 -19.51 -13.36 -9.67
CA VAL A 238 -19.29 -12.13 -8.92
C VAL A 238 -19.28 -10.88 -9.81
N LEU A 239 -18.66 -10.94 -11.00
CA LEU A 239 -18.45 -9.79 -11.87
C LEU A 239 -19.73 -9.07 -12.33
N PRO A 240 -20.84 -9.75 -12.65
CA PRO A 240 -22.08 -9.08 -13.03
C PRO A 240 -22.61 -8.15 -11.92
N GLY A 241 -22.47 -8.55 -10.64
CA GLY A 241 -22.86 -7.75 -9.49
C GLY A 241 -21.99 -6.51 -9.26
N LEU A 242 -20.80 -6.45 -9.87
CA LEU A 242 -19.84 -5.34 -9.73
C LEU A 242 -19.89 -4.35 -10.91
N GLY A 243 -20.83 -4.53 -11.85
CA GLY A 243 -21.04 -3.59 -12.96
C GLY A 243 -20.17 -3.84 -14.20
N ALA A 244 -19.58 -5.05 -14.35
CA ALA A 244 -18.93 -5.45 -15.59
C ALA A 244 -19.98 -5.74 -16.66
N ALA A 245 -19.90 -5.04 -17.80
CA ALA A 245 -20.85 -5.24 -18.92
C ALA A 245 -20.59 -6.58 -19.62
N ALA A 246 -19.35 -7.04 -19.72
CA ALA A 246 -18.97 -8.32 -20.29
C ALA A 246 -17.89 -9.01 -19.44
N HIS A 247 -17.95 -10.35 -19.37
CA HIS A 247 -16.92 -11.20 -18.79
C HIS A 247 -16.39 -12.17 -19.85
N GLU A 248 -15.09 -12.13 -20.08
CA GLU A 248 -14.39 -13.04 -20.98
C GLU A 248 -13.46 -13.96 -20.19
N ALA A 249 -13.79 -15.25 -20.19
CA ALA A 249 -12.91 -16.27 -19.64
C ALA A 249 -11.92 -16.74 -20.71
N ALA A 250 -10.65 -16.43 -20.53
CA ALA A 250 -9.59 -16.89 -21.43
C ALA A 250 -9.35 -18.38 -21.22
N PRO A 251 -9.40 -19.21 -22.29
CA PRO A 251 -8.98 -20.61 -22.18
C PRO A 251 -7.53 -20.70 -21.73
N ALA A 252 -7.19 -21.76 -20.97
CA ALA A 252 -5.86 -21.93 -20.41
C ALA A 252 -4.72 -21.89 -21.46
N SER A 253 -5.01 -22.31 -22.70
CA SER A 253 -4.08 -22.26 -23.84
C SER A 253 -3.80 -20.83 -24.34
N GLU A 254 -4.70 -19.88 -24.13
CA GLU A 254 -4.65 -18.52 -24.63
C GLU A 254 -4.46 -17.47 -23.51
N ALA A 255 -4.57 -17.88 -22.24
CA ALA A 255 -4.49 -17.02 -21.07
C ALA A 255 -3.16 -16.23 -21.00
N ALA A 256 -2.07 -16.78 -21.52
CA ALA A 256 -0.77 -16.11 -21.55
C ALA A 256 -0.78 -14.83 -22.42
N GLY A 257 -1.52 -14.83 -23.53
CA GLY A 257 -1.65 -13.68 -24.42
C GLY A 257 -2.73 -12.69 -23.97
N SER A 258 -3.90 -13.18 -23.60
CA SER A 258 -5.05 -12.37 -23.23
C SER A 258 -4.93 -11.71 -21.84
N LEU A 259 -4.08 -12.22 -20.95
CA LEU A 259 -3.86 -11.73 -19.58
C LEU A 259 -2.45 -11.13 -19.39
N GLY A 260 -1.86 -10.57 -20.44
CA GLY A 260 -0.48 -10.06 -20.43
C GLY A 260 -0.21 -8.98 -19.38
N MET A 261 -1.14 -8.04 -19.16
CA MET A 261 -0.97 -6.96 -18.19
C MET A 261 -0.98 -7.50 -16.75
N VAL A 262 -1.95 -8.34 -16.39
CA VAL A 262 -2.04 -8.91 -15.05
C VAL A 262 -0.90 -9.88 -14.78
N ASN A 263 -0.43 -10.63 -15.78
CA ASN A 263 0.75 -11.50 -15.66
C ASN A 263 2.02 -10.69 -15.40
N ALA A 264 2.21 -9.56 -16.06
CA ALA A 264 3.30 -8.62 -15.79
C ALA A 264 3.23 -8.07 -14.35
N LEU A 265 2.02 -7.75 -13.86
CA LEU A 265 1.79 -7.32 -12.48
C LEU A 265 2.14 -8.43 -11.48
N HIS A 266 1.76 -9.69 -11.74
CA HIS A 266 2.14 -10.86 -10.93
C HIS A 266 3.66 -11.00 -10.81
N GLN A 267 4.39 -10.86 -11.92
CA GLN A 267 5.85 -10.93 -11.90
C GLN A 267 6.46 -9.79 -11.07
N ARG A 268 5.94 -8.57 -11.20
CA ARG A 268 6.39 -7.42 -10.41
C ARG A 268 6.14 -7.65 -8.91
N LEU A 269 4.95 -8.12 -8.54
CA LEU A 269 4.58 -8.45 -7.16
C LEU A 269 5.53 -9.53 -6.59
N LYS A 270 5.72 -10.63 -7.30
CA LYS A 270 6.61 -11.72 -6.86
C LYS A 270 8.07 -11.26 -6.72
N ARG A 271 8.55 -10.45 -7.65
CA ARG A 271 9.91 -9.87 -7.60
C ARG A 271 10.05 -8.92 -6.40
N PHE A 272 9.05 -8.08 -6.15
CA PHE A 272 9.03 -7.19 -4.99
C PHE A 272 9.05 -7.97 -3.68
N LEU A 273 8.18 -8.95 -3.52
CA LEU A 273 8.10 -9.78 -2.31
C LEU A 273 9.33 -10.66 -2.10
N GLY A 274 9.96 -11.12 -3.18
CA GLY A 274 11.17 -11.94 -3.14
C GLY A 274 12.35 -11.26 -2.41
N ARG A 275 12.42 -9.93 -2.43
CA ARG A 275 13.45 -9.15 -1.71
C ARG A 275 13.38 -9.32 -0.19
N PHE A 276 12.23 -9.65 0.36
CA PHE A 276 12.03 -9.77 1.81
C PHE A 276 12.33 -11.17 2.36
N ALA A 277 12.73 -12.11 1.51
CA ALA A 277 13.01 -13.51 1.87
C ALA A 277 11.91 -14.14 2.75
N GLY A 278 10.65 -13.89 2.40
CA GLY A 278 9.43 -14.29 3.09
C GLY A 278 8.81 -13.13 3.89
N VAL A 279 7.59 -12.81 3.52
CA VAL A 279 6.71 -11.88 4.25
C VAL A 279 5.80 -12.72 5.13
N SER A 280 5.67 -12.36 6.42
CA SER A 280 4.72 -13.04 7.30
C SER A 280 3.31 -12.88 6.75
N THR A 281 2.63 -13.99 6.67
CA THR A 281 1.26 -14.06 6.14
C THR A 281 0.27 -13.80 7.25
#